data_bb1f4c40932815530f7822a227c50be4
#
_entry.id   bb1f4c40932815530f7822a227c50be4
#
_cell.length_a   1.000
_cell.length_b   1.000
_cell.length_c   1.000
_cell.angle_alpha   90.00
_cell.angle_beta   90.00
_cell.angle_gamma   90.00
#
_symmetry.space_group_name_H-M   'P 1'
#
loop_
_entity.id
_entity.type
_entity.pdbx_description
1 polymer ?
#
loop_
_entity_poly.entity_id
_entity_poly.type
_entity_poly.pdbx_seq_one_letter_code
_entity_poly.pdbx_strand_id
1 'polypeptide(L)'
;MNVTKTFPTQEVGHVIEIGHPTWDEEGSQFSVRSRRQNRNGGFNRGSPETPIGDLGGIIAAVAGEDLIESTEIAAMLVALSASLIRKLGS
;
A
#
# COMPACT_ATOMS: atom_id res chain seq x y z
N MET A 1 11.79 1.92 -7.61
CA MET A 1 11.09 2.82 -6.66
C MET A 1 12.11 3.42 -5.69
N ASN A 2 12.05 4.72 -5.50
CA ASN A 2 12.79 5.39 -4.43
C ASN A 2 11.96 5.35 -3.15
N VAL A 3 12.25 4.41 -2.27
CA VAL A 3 11.49 4.21 -1.04
C VAL A 3 11.74 5.36 -0.07
N THR A 4 10.67 5.99 0.39
CA THR A 4 10.72 7.07 1.39
C THR A 4 10.31 6.58 2.77
N LYS A 5 9.43 5.58 2.85
CA LYS A 5 8.97 5.00 4.11
C LYS A 5 8.73 3.51 3.96
N THR A 6 9.02 2.76 5.02
CA THR A 6 8.78 1.33 5.09
C THR A 6 7.99 1.02 6.35
N PHE A 7 6.95 0.21 6.21
CA PHE A 7 6.07 -0.17 7.31
C PHE A 7 6.08 -1.69 7.45
N PRO A 8 6.43 -2.22 8.62
CA PRO A 8 6.31 -3.66 8.86
C PRO A 8 4.84 -4.05 8.93
N THR A 9 4.56 -5.30 8.59
CA THR A 9 3.23 -5.89 8.77
C THR A 9 3.28 -6.89 9.92
N GLN A 10 2.14 -7.51 10.23
CA GLN A 10 2.09 -8.57 11.24
C GLN A 10 2.76 -9.86 10.77
N GLU A 11 2.95 -10.01 9.46
CA GLU A 11 3.65 -11.14 8.88
C GLU A 11 5.15 -10.88 8.86
N VAL A 12 5.94 -11.78 9.43
CA VAL A 12 7.41 -11.68 9.41
C VAL A 12 7.90 -11.72 7.97
N GLY A 13 8.81 -10.79 7.64
CA GLY A 13 9.36 -10.71 6.29
C GLY A 13 8.47 -10.04 5.25
N HIS A 14 7.35 -9.45 5.69
CA HIS A 14 6.45 -8.71 4.82
C HIS A 14 6.44 -7.23 5.22
N VAL A 15 6.72 -6.36 4.27
CA VAL A 15 6.72 -4.91 4.48
C VAL A 15 5.89 -4.22 3.40
N ILE A 16 5.36 -3.07 3.75
CA ILE A 16 4.74 -2.15 2.82
C ILE A 16 5.70 -0.98 2.63
N GLU A 17 6.05 -0.68 1.40
CA GLU A 17 6.94 0.42 1.06
C GLU A 17 6.17 1.50 0.32
N ILE A 18 6.42 2.75 0.69
CA ILE A 18 5.89 3.93 0.01
C ILE A 18 7.07 4.72 -0.53
N GLY A 19 6.96 5.18 -1.75
CA GLY A 19 8.03 5.93 -2.36
C GLY A 19 7.63 6.53 -3.70
N HIS A 20 8.61 7.08 -4.38
CA HIS A 20 8.43 7.62 -5.71
C HIS A 20 8.66 6.53 -6.75
N PRO A 21 7.75 6.35 -7.71
CA PRO A 21 7.90 5.32 -8.73
C PRO A 21 9.08 5.61 -9.65
N THR A 22 9.63 4.57 -10.25
CA THR A 22 10.78 4.68 -11.15
C THR A 22 10.48 5.48 -12.42
N TRP A 23 9.21 5.56 -12.83
CA TRP A 23 8.80 6.33 -14.01
C TRP A 23 8.59 7.82 -13.73
N ASP A 24 8.61 8.25 -12.47
CA ASP A 24 8.37 9.65 -12.10
C ASP A 24 9.69 10.35 -11.79
N GLU A 25 10.30 10.94 -12.81
CA GLU A 25 11.57 11.65 -12.70
C GLU A 25 11.47 12.93 -11.85
N GLU A 26 10.28 13.53 -11.77
CA GLU A 26 10.05 14.75 -11.02
C GLU A 26 9.81 14.53 -9.54
N GLY A 27 9.52 13.30 -9.13
CA GLY A 27 9.27 12.96 -7.74
C GLY A 27 7.97 13.54 -7.18
N SER A 28 7.00 13.86 -8.05
CA SER A 28 5.73 14.48 -7.65
C SER A 28 4.64 13.47 -7.30
N GLN A 29 4.85 12.20 -7.67
CA GLN A 29 3.88 11.14 -7.44
C GLN A 29 4.38 10.17 -6.39
N PHE A 30 3.44 9.41 -5.83
CA PHE A 30 3.77 8.33 -4.91
C PHE A 30 3.20 7.01 -5.41
N SER A 31 3.88 5.94 -5.05
CA SER A 31 3.41 4.58 -5.25
C SER A 31 3.63 3.77 -3.99
N VAL A 32 2.97 2.64 -3.94
CA VAL A 32 3.07 1.69 -2.83
C VAL A 32 3.38 0.31 -3.40
N ARG A 33 4.14 -0.48 -2.66
CA ARG A 33 4.31 -1.89 -2.99
C ARG A 33 4.37 -2.74 -1.73
N SER A 34 3.91 -3.96 -1.88
CA SER A 34 3.99 -4.99 -0.86
C SER A 34 5.16 -5.90 -1.22
N ARG A 35 6.10 -6.09 -0.30
CA ARG A 35 7.28 -6.93 -0.54
C ARG A 35 7.40 -7.99 0.54
N ARG A 36 7.66 -9.23 0.11
CA ARG A 36 7.91 -10.35 1.00
C ARG A 36 9.31 -10.88 0.79
N GLN A 37 9.95 -11.27 1.88
CA GLN A 37 11.26 -11.93 1.83
C GLN A 37 11.12 -13.33 1.23
N ASN A 38 12.13 -13.71 0.44
CA ASN A 38 12.27 -15.08 -0.04
C ASN A 38 13.01 -15.93 1.02
N ARG A 39 13.24 -17.21 0.70
CA ARG A 39 13.91 -18.16 1.60
C ARG A 39 15.32 -17.73 2.01
N ASN A 40 15.99 -16.92 1.21
CA ASN A 40 17.37 -16.50 1.43
C ASN A 40 17.47 -15.16 2.18
N GLY A 41 16.35 -14.65 2.70
CA GLY A 41 16.32 -13.40 3.43
C GLY A 41 16.26 -12.15 2.56
N GLY A 42 16.41 -12.26 1.24
CA GLY A 42 16.22 -11.18 0.30
C GLY A 42 14.75 -11.03 -0.06
N PHE A 43 14.38 -9.94 -0.72
CA PHE A 43 13.02 -9.74 -1.19
C PHE A 43 12.78 -10.41 -2.53
N ASN A 44 11.56 -10.89 -2.74
CA ASN A 44 11.17 -11.44 -4.03
C ASN A 44 11.28 -10.38 -5.13
N ARG A 45 11.78 -10.81 -6.28
CA ARG A 45 11.81 -9.97 -7.47
C ARG A 45 10.40 -9.76 -8.00
N GLY A 46 10.19 -8.63 -8.68
CA GLY A 46 8.94 -8.38 -9.36
C GLY A 46 7.80 -7.92 -8.45
N SER A 47 8.10 -7.41 -7.26
CA SER A 47 7.08 -6.76 -6.43
C SER A 47 6.59 -5.50 -7.16
N PRO A 48 5.36 -5.49 -7.69
CA PRO A 48 4.91 -4.38 -8.53
C PRO A 48 4.64 -3.14 -7.70
N GLU A 49 4.97 -2.01 -8.29
CA GLU A 49 4.62 -0.69 -7.75
C GLU A 49 3.19 -0.35 -8.18
N THR A 50 2.38 0.09 -7.23
CA THR A 50 1.01 0.53 -7.50
C THR A 50 0.91 2.03 -7.26
N PRO A 51 0.55 2.81 -8.29
CA PRO A 51 0.30 4.24 -8.09
C PRO A 51 -0.78 4.46 -7.03
N ILE A 52 -0.57 5.43 -6.14
CA ILE A 52 -1.54 5.71 -5.07
C ILE A 52 -2.92 6.01 -5.63
N GLY A 53 -2.99 6.68 -6.78
CA GLY A 53 -4.26 6.99 -7.42
C GLY A 53 -5.08 5.78 -7.86
N ASP A 54 -4.47 4.61 -7.98
CA ASP A 54 -5.15 3.38 -8.39
C ASP A 54 -5.78 2.62 -7.22
N LEU A 55 -5.41 2.95 -5.98
CA LEU A 55 -5.84 2.19 -4.80
C LEU A 55 -7.36 2.17 -4.63
N GLY A 56 -8.03 3.31 -4.83
CA GLY A 56 -9.48 3.38 -4.70
C GLY A 56 -10.20 2.42 -5.64
N GLY A 57 -9.77 2.38 -6.89
CA GLY A 57 -10.34 1.47 -7.88
C GLY A 57 -10.07 0.01 -7.57
N ILE A 58 -8.87 -0.30 -7.10
CA ILE A 58 -8.50 -1.67 -6.70
C ILE A 58 -9.37 -2.14 -5.53
N ILE A 59 -9.49 -1.31 -4.50
CA ILE A 59 -10.29 -1.63 -3.31
C ILE A 59 -11.76 -1.81 -3.69
N ALA A 60 -12.30 -0.90 -4.50
CA ALA A 60 -13.70 -0.98 -4.96
C ALA A 60 -13.97 -2.27 -5.74
N ALA A 61 -13.07 -2.66 -6.62
CA ALA A 61 -13.23 -3.88 -7.40
C ALA A 61 -13.22 -5.13 -6.51
N VAL A 62 -12.24 -5.21 -5.60
CA VAL A 62 -12.09 -6.36 -4.71
C VAL A 62 -13.25 -6.45 -3.71
N ALA A 63 -13.69 -5.30 -3.18
CA ALA A 63 -14.84 -5.24 -2.28
C ALA A 63 -16.14 -5.63 -2.99
N GLY A 64 -16.30 -5.23 -4.25
CA GLY A 64 -17.47 -5.58 -5.05
C GLY A 64 -17.61 -7.09 -5.29
N GLU A 65 -16.51 -7.82 -5.25
CA GLU A 65 -16.49 -9.28 -5.35
C GLU A 65 -16.52 -9.97 -3.99
N ASP A 66 -16.70 -9.21 -2.91
CA ASP A 66 -16.76 -9.73 -1.53
C ASP A 66 -15.53 -10.56 -1.12
N LEU A 67 -14.36 -10.18 -1.61
CA LEU A 67 -13.11 -10.89 -1.35
C LEU A 67 -12.37 -10.42 -0.10
N ILE A 68 -12.80 -9.30 0.49
CA ILE A 68 -12.15 -8.75 1.68
C ILE A 68 -12.93 -9.19 2.91
N GLU A 69 -12.23 -9.75 3.89
CA GLU A 69 -12.85 -10.18 5.13
C GLU A 69 -13.37 -8.99 5.94
N SER A 70 -14.45 -9.22 6.71
CA SER A 70 -15.11 -8.14 7.48
C SER A 70 -14.19 -7.45 8.47
N THR A 71 -13.28 -8.19 9.09
CA THR A 71 -12.29 -7.62 10.02
C THR A 71 -11.31 -6.68 9.32
N GLU A 72 -10.91 -7.02 8.11
CA GLU A 72 -10.05 -6.17 7.30
C GLU A 72 -10.78 -4.92 6.80
N ILE A 73 -12.04 -5.07 6.38
CA ILE A 73 -12.87 -3.93 5.99
C ILE A 73 -12.99 -2.94 7.15
N ALA A 74 -13.27 -3.45 8.36
CA ALA A 74 -13.36 -2.59 9.54
C ALA A 74 -12.06 -1.84 9.81
N ALA A 75 -10.92 -2.51 9.74
CA ALA A 75 -9.62 -1.89 9.93
C ALA A 75 -9.33 -0.83 8.86
N MET A 76 -9.66 -1.12 7.60
CA MET A 76 -9.51 -0.17 6.49
C MET A 76 -10.37 1.06 6.67
N LEU A 77 -11.62 0.90 7.09
CA LEU A 77 -12.53 2.02 7.35
C LEU A 77 -11.99 2.92 8.47
N VAL A 78 -11.45 2.35 9.52
CA VAL A 78 -10.84 3.13 10.62
C VAL A 78 -9.67 3.95 10.09
N ALA A 79 -8.76 3.33 9.34
CA ALA A 79 -7.58 4.01 8.80
C ALA A 79 -7.96 5.12 7.82
N LEU A 80 -8.90 4.85 6.91
CA LEU A 80 -9.36 5.81 5.92
C LEU A 80 -10.11 6.97 6.56
N SER A 81 -10.96 6.68 7.55
CA SER A 81 -11.69 7.72 8.30
C SER A 81 -10.73 8.64 9.05
N ALA A 82 -9.72 8.08 9.71
CA ALA A 82 -8.71 8.88 10.41
C ALA A 82 -7.96 9.80 9.45
N SER A 83 -7.59 9.29 8.28
CA SER A 83 -6.92 10.09 7.26
C SER A 83 -7.82 11.21 6.76
N LEU A 84 -9.09 10.92 6.50
CA LEU A 84 -10.06 11.90 6.03
C LEU A 84 -10.25 13.02 7.06
N ILE A 85 -10.38 12.66 8.33
CA ILE A 85 -10.52 13.63 9.43
C ILE A 85 -9.32 14.57 9.48
N ARG A 86 -8.11 14.03 9.37
CA ARG A 86 -6.89 14.87 9.35
C ARG A 86 -6.89 15.84 8.17
N LYS A 87 -7.34 15.41 7.00
CA LYS A 87 -7.40 16.25 5.80
C LYS A 87 -8.46 17.34 5.91
N LEU A 88 -9.61 17.02 6.49
CA LEU A 88 -10.70 17.98 6.66
C LEU A 88 -10.41 18.99 7.77
N GLY A 89 -9.57 18.64 8.73
CA GLY A 89 -9.17 19.51 9.83
C GLY A 89 -7.99 20.43 9.54
N SER A 90 -7.39 20.30 8.35
CA SER A 90 -6.20 21.09 8.00
C SER A 90 -6.47 22.18 6.99
#